data_af1f9de6973ed684d21f9cc55e6e8a2d
#
_entry.id   af1f9de6973ed684d21f9cc55e6e8a2d
#
_cell.length_a   1.000
_cell.length_b   1.000
_cell.length_c   1.000
_cell.angle_alpha   90.00
_cell.angle_beta   90.00
_cell.angle_gamma   90.00
#
_symmetry.space_group_name_H-M   'P 1'
#
loop_
_entity.id
_entity.type
_entity.pdbx_description
1 polymer ?
#
loop_
_entity_poly.entity_id
_entity_poly.type
_entity_poly.pdbx_seq_one_letter_code
_entity_poly.pdbx_strand_id
1 'polypeptide(L)'
;MKGSVNKLYNESSAVFTKDGRTMYFTRNNQLKSKFETDSLKNVLLKIYKATFDGKRWGKIEELPFNSNQFNCAHPALSADEDYLYFSSDMPGSFGDSDLYRVSIKNNTYGEPENLGSTINTKGRDTFPFVTSNNILIFSSDYRKGLGGLDLYYVNLNDNSKKVYTFSKPINSSYDDFGLIYKQSNGKGFLTSNRIQDNASSDDIYEFTGFSI
;
A
#
# COMPACT_ATOMS: atom_id res chain seq x y z
N MET A 1 -11.38 -16.03 3.06
CA MET A 1 -12.24 -15.05 3.78
C MET A 1 -13.70 -15.38 3.46
N LYS A 2 -14.62 -15.41 4.45
CA LYS A 2 -16.05 -15.63 4.16
C LYS A 2 -16.68 -14.31 3.72
N GLY A 3 -17.40 -14.29 2.60
CA GLY A 3 -18.12 -13.11 2.08
C GLY A 3 -17.96 -12.92 0.59
N SER A 4 -18.24 -11.70 0.13
CA SER A 4 -18.24 -11.33 -1.30
C SER A 4 -16.97 -10.57 -1.74
N VAL A 5 -15.93 -10.53 -0.92
CA VAL A 5 -14.68 -9.82 -1.24
C VAL A 5 -13.94 -10.50 -2.37
N ASN A 6 -13.64 -11.80 -2.21
CA ASN A 6 -12.92 -12.53 -3.23
C ASN A 6 -13.81 -12.79 -4.45
N LYS A 7 -13.30 -12.45 -5.61
CA LYS A 7 -13.95 -12.60 -6.91
C LYS A 7 -13.10 -13.50 -7.83
N LEU A 8 -13.42 -13.51 -9.09
CA LEU A 8 -12.69 -14.27 -10.11
C LEU A 8 -11.28 -13.66 -10.38
N TYR A 9 -11.05 -12.42 -9.97
CA TYR A 9 -9.85 -11.65 -10.28
C TYR A 9 -9.10 -11.26 -9.02
N ASN A 10 -7.88 -10.74 -9.19
CA ASN A 10 -6.94 -10.51 -8.11
C ASN A 10 -7.39 -9.43 -7.14
N GLU A 11 -7.42 -9.77 -5.88
CA GLU A 11 -7.46 -8.87 -4.73
C GLU A 11 -6.12 -8.93 -4.00
N SER A 12 -5.66 -7.79 -3.49
CA SER A 12 -4.38 -7.69 -2.78
C SER A 12 -4.36 -6.55 -1.75
N SER A 13 -3.30 -6.47 -0.98
CA SER A 13 -2.93 -5.36 -0.10
C SER A 13 -4.10 -4.88 0.78
N ALA A 14 -4.61 -5.75 1.64
CA ALA A 14 -5.70 -5.42 2.53
C ALA A 14 -5.20 -4.80 3.85
N VAL A 15 -5.86 -3.72 4.30
CA VAL A 15 -5.69 -3.12 5.63
C VAL A 15 -7.03 -3.07 6.35
N PHE A 16 -7.00 -3.26 7.67
CA PHE A 16 -8.19 -3.34 8.52
C PHE A 16 -8.19 -2.20 9.53
N THR A 17 -9.38 -1.68 9.84
CA THR A 17 -9.56 -0.80 11.00
C THR A 17 -9.30 -1.55 12.30
N LYS A 18 -8.95 -0.83 13.37
CA LYS A 18 -8.65 -1.38 14.70
C LYS A 18 -9.81 -2.19 15.29
N ASP A 19 -11.04 -1.79 15.00
CA ASP A 19 -12.25 -2.51 15.42
C ASP A 19 -12.52 -3.79 14.59
N GLY A 20 -11.74 -4.03 13.54
CA GLY A 20 -11.86 -5.17 12.64
C GLY A 20 -13.14 -5.20 11.82
N ARG A 21 -13.86 -4.07 11.69
CA ARG A 21 -15.15 -4.00 10.99
C ARG A 21 -15.09 -3.41 9.60
N THR A 22 -14.03 -2.70 9.27
CA THR A 22 -13.80 -2.15 7.93
C THR A 22 -12.49 -2.67 7.39
N MET A 23 -12.48 -2.99 6.11
CA MET A 23 -11.29 -3.39 5.36
C MET A 23 -11.20 -2.55 4.10
N TYR A 24 -10.02 -2.00 3.83
CA TYR A 24 -9.66 -1.43 2.54
C TYR A 24 -8.76 -2.39 1.81
N PHE A 25 -8.95 -2.55 0.51
CA PHE A 25 -8.16 -3.49 -0.29
C PHE A 25 -8.07 -3.06 -1.76
N THR A 26 -7.02 -3.49 -2.42
CA THR A 26 -6.82 -3.29 -3.84
C THR A 26 -7.53 -4.39 -4.63
N ARG A 27 -8.13 -4.03 -5.75
CA ARG A 27 -8.70 -4.98 -6.72
C ARG A 27 -8.64 -4.41 -8.13
N ASN A 28 -8.54 -5.31 -9.12
CA ASN A 28 -8.70 -4.92 -10.51
C ASN A 28 -10.06 -4.24 -10.76
N ASN A 29 -10.08 -3.24 -11.62
CA ASN A 29 -11.29 -2.52 -12.00
C ASN A 29 -12.26 -3.44 -12.74
N GLN A 30 -13.25 -3.95 -12.02
CA GLN A 30 -14.27 -4.84 -12.57
C GLN A 30 -15.66 -4.45 -12.09
N LEU A 31 -16.54 -4.12 -13.01
CA LEU A 31 -17.94 -3.88 -12.74
C LEU A 31 -18.79 -5.00 -13.35
N LYS A 32 -19.64 -5.65 -12.52
CA LYS A 32 -20.66 -6.64 -12.95
C LYS A 32 -20.16 -7.66 -14.00
N SER A 33 -19.04 -8.33 -13.72
CA SER A 33 -18.44 -9.36 -14.60
C SER A 33 -17.74 -8.83 -15.87
N LYS A 34 -17.58 -7.52 -16.02
CA LYS A 34 -16.77 -6.91 -17.09
C LYS A 34 -15.68 -6.06 -16.47
N PHE A 35 -14.50 -6.06 -17.10
CA PHE A 35 -13.48 -5.09 -16.79
C PHE A 35 -13.87 -3.73 -17.34
N GLU A 36 -13.74 -2.70 -16.52
CA GLU A 36 -13.65 -1.34 -17.00
C GLU A 36 -12.19 -1.05 -17.29
N THR A 37 -11.91 -0.49 -18.43
CA THR A 37 -10.56 -0.24 -18.92
C THR A 37 -10.33 1.25 -19.11
N ASP A 38 -9.08 1.66 -19.13
CA ASP A 38 -8.68 2.99 -19.56
C ASP A 38 -8.85 3.15 -21.08
N SER A 39 -8.45 4.30 -21.62
CA SER A 39 -8.50 4.60 -23.04
C SER A 39 -7.59 3.68 -23.90
N LEU A 40 -6.58 3.04 -23.27
CA LEU A 40 -5.63 2.11 -23.88
C LEU A 40 -6.03 0.64 -23.70
N LYS A 41 -7.20 0.38 -23.11
CA LYS A 41 -7.74 -0.97 -22.78
C LYS A 41 -6.98 -1.68 -21.66
N ASN A 42 -6.25 -0.97 -20.81
CA ASN A 42 -5.63 -1.53 -19.61
C ASN A 42 -6.67 -1.68 -18.51
N VAL A 43 -6.58 -2.79 -17.76
CA VAL A 43 -7.36 -3.00 -16.54
C VAL A 43 -6.56 -2.42 -15.37
N LEU A 44 -7.10 -1.36 -14.77
CA LEU A 44 -6.45 -0.62 -13.70
C LEU A 44 -6.80 -1.17 -12.31
N LEU A 45 -6.02 -0.78 -11.34
CA LEU A 45 -6.24 -1.11 -9.93
C LEU A 45 -7.08 -0.02 -9.25
N LYS A 46 -7.98 -0.44 -8.38
CA LYS A 46 -8.82 0.45 -7.56
C LYS A 46 -8.84 0.01 -6.11
N ILE A 47 -9.05 0.95 -5.21
CA ILE A 47 -9.23 0.67 -3.79
C ILE A 47 -10.73 0.58 -3.47
N TYR A 48 -11.08 -0.49 -2.80
CA TYR A 48 -12.43 -0.77 -2.33
C TYR A 48 -12.48 -0.84 -0.81
N LYS A 49 -13.63 -0.56 -0.27
CA LYS A 49 -13.96 -0.75 1.14
C LYS A 49 -14.97 -1.90 1.28
N ALA A 50 -14.75 -2.77 2.25
CA ALA A 50 -15.70 -3.78 2.67
C ALA A 50 -16.04 -3.64 4.15
N THR A 51 -17.26 -4.00 4.53
CA THR A 51 -17.72 -3.98 5.92
C THR A 51 -17.99 -5.40 6.43
N PHE A 52 -17.61 -5.68 7.67
CA PHE A 52 -17.87 -6.93 8.36
C PHE A 52 -19.16 -6.82 9.20
N ASP A 53 -20.13 -7.69 8.93
CA ASP A 53 -21.42 -7.71 9.62
C ASP A 53 -21.44 -8.58 10.90
N GLY A 54 -20.26 -9.07 11.32
CA GLY A 54 -20.09 -10.01 12.44
C GLY A 54 -20.07 -11.48 12.02
N LYS A 55 -20.38 -11.78 10.76
CA LYS A 55 -20.37 -13.16 10.21
C LYS A 55 -19.57 -13.27 8.92
N ARG A 56 -19.62 -12.26 8.07
CA ARG A 56 -19.00 -12.24 6.74
C ARG A 56 -18.63 -10.81 6.31
N TRP A 57 -17.68 -10.72 5.40
CA TRP A 57 -17.34 -9.49 4.69
C TRP A 57 -18.30 -9.25 3.52
N GLY A 58 -18.81 -8.03 3.41
CA GLY A 58 -19.75 -7.63 2.36
C GLY A 58 -19.81 -6.11 2.22
N LYS A 59 -20.90 -5.60 1.63
CA LYS A 59 -21.10 -4.17 1.37
C LYS A 59 -19.84 -3.54 0.76
N ILE A 60 -19.44 -4.08 -0.42
CA ILE A 60 -18.24 -3.61 -1.11
C ILE A 60 -18.56 -2.31 -1.82
N GLU A 61 -17.80 -1.26 -1.51
CA GLU A 61 -17.94 0.09 -2.05
C GLU A 61 -16.63 0.51 -2.68
N GLU A 62 -16.68 1.05 -3.90
CA GLU A 62 -15.55 1.70 -4.54
C GLU A 62 -15.31 3.05 -3.87
N LEU A 63 -14.03 3.40 -3.61
CA LEU A 63 -13.70 4.69 -3.02
C LEU A 63 -13.82 5.82 -4.05
N PRO A 64 -14.27 7.02 -3.65
CA PRO A 64 -14.68 8.09 -4.57
C PRO A 64 -13.51 8.71 -5.35
N PHE A 65 -12.27 8.54 -4.91
CA PHE A 65 -11.08 9.07 -5.59
C PHE A 65 -10.46 8.12 -6.61
N ASN A 66 -11.03 6.92 -6.80
CA ASN A 66 -10.63 6.03 -7.88
C ASN A 66 -11.01 6.59 -9.26
N SER A 67 -10.35 6.11 -10.30
CA SER A 67 -10.62 6.48 -11.68
C SER A 67 -10.56 5.25 -12.61
N ASN A 68 -11.11 5.41 -13.81
CA ASN A 68 -10.88 4.48 -14.93
C ASN A 68 -9.69 4.92 -15.81
N GLN A 69 -8.89 5.92 -15.39
CA GLN A 69 -7.78 6.46 -16.18
C GLN A 69 -6.42 6.35 -15.46
N PHE A 70 -6.42 6.01 -14.17
CA PHE A 70 -5.22 5.82 -13.38
C PHE A 70 -5.42 4.77 -12.28
N ASN A 71 -4.33 4.24 -11.76
CA ASN A 71 -4.33 3.26 -10.68
C ASN A 71 -4.43 3.92 -9.31
N CYS A 72 -5.17 3.28 -8.39
CA CYS A 72 -5.09 3.49 -6.95
C CYS A 72 -4.90 2.14 -6.29
N ALA A 73 -3.82 1.96 -5.52
CA ALA A 73 -3.47 0.66 -4.97
C ALA A 73 -2.78 0.76 -3.60
N HIS A 74 -2.65 -0.39 -2.95
CA HIS A 74 -1.88 -0.59 -1.72
C HIS A 74 -2.30 0.32 -0.56
N PRO A 75 -3.57 0.23 -0.10
CA PRO A 75 -4.07 1.07 0.98
C PRO A 75 -3.39 0.77 2.31
N ALA A 76 -3.10 1.83 3.09
CA ALA A 76 -2.62 1.75 4.46
C ALA A 76 -3.29 2.81 5.33
N LEU A 77 -3.73 2.46 6.54
CA LEU A 77 -4.34 3.40 7.47
C LEU A 77 -3.27 4.10 8.32
N SER A 78 -3.49 5.38 8.64
CA SER A 78 -2.74 6.06 9.70
C SER A 78 -3.00 5.42 11.06
N ALA A 79 -2.12 5.70 12.03
CA ALA A 79 -2.25 5.15 13.38
C ALA A 79 -3.54 5.55 14.09
N ASP A 80 -4.11 6.72 13.80
CA ASP A 80 -5.38 7.24 14.32
C ASP A 80 -6.60 6.89 13.45
N GLU A 81 -6.34 6.33 12.23
CA GLU A 81 -7.35 6.02 11.21
C GLU A 81 -8.01 7.27 10.58
N ASP A 82 -7.43 8.45 10.79
CA ASP A 82 -7.92 9.70 10.19
C ASP A 82 -7.46 9.89 8.74
N TYR A 83 -6.47 9.07 8.28
CA TYR A 83 -5.95 9.10 6.92
C TYR A 83 -5.84 7.70 6.31
N LEU A 84 -6.13 7.61 5.01
CA LEU A 84 -5.80 6.46 4.18
C LEU A 84 -4.67 6.87 3.23
N TYR A 85 -3.54 6.19 3.34
CA TYR A 85 -2.39 6.28 2.44
C TYR A 85 -2.53 5.26 1.32
N PHE A 86 -2.04 5.57 0.14
CA PHE A 86 -2.08 4.67 -1.02
C PHE A 86 -1.07 5.10 -2.08
N SER A 87 -0.81 4.24 -3.07
CA SER A 87 -0.03 4.59 -4.25
C SER A 87 -0.92 4.83 -5.45
N SER A 88 -0.55 5.79 -6.32
CA SER A 88 -1.29 6.12 -7.53
C SER A 88 -0.40 6.77 -8.58
N ASP A 89 -0.73 6.55 -9.86
CA ASP A 89 -0.19 7.22 -11.03
C ASP A 89 -1.14 8.33 -11.53
N MET A 90 -2.00 8.87 -10.63
CA MET A 90 -2.95 9.93 -10.98
C MET A 90 -2.25 11.21 -11.48
N PRO A 91 -2.95 12.04 -12.28
CA PRO A 91 -2.41 13.30 -12.74
C PRO A 91 -1.86 14.17 -11.61
N GLY A 92 -0.61 14.65 -11.77
CA GLY A 92 0.12 15.39 -10.74
C GLY A 92 1.15 14.55 -9.98
N SER A 93 1.30 13.27 -10.30
CA SER A 93 2.41 12.44 -9.81
C SER A 93 3.75 12.94 -10.35
N PHE A 94 4.80 12.82 -9.54
CA PHE A 94 6.19 13.14 -9.91
C PHE A 94 6.83 12.05 -10.75
N GLY A 95 6.40 10.78 -10.54
CA GLY A 95 6.97 9.60 -11.16
C GLY A 95 5.93 8.63 -11.71
N ASP A 96 6.38 7.38 -11.88
CA ASP A 96 5.56 6.29 -12.41
C ASP A 96 4.41 5.91 -11.45
N SER A 97 4.63 6.07 -10.14
CA SER A 97 3.60 6.09 -9.12
C SER A 97 4.09 6.81 -7.87
N ASP A 98 3.21 7.54 -7.24
CA ASP A 98 3.49 8.34 -6.05
C ASP A 98 2.64 7.86 -4.87
N LEU A 99 3.12 8.16 -3.66
CA LEU A 99 2.35 8.01 -2.43
C LEU A 99 1.45 9.24 -2.23
N TYR A 100 0.20 8.94 -1.95
CA TYR A 100 -0.86 9.90 -1.64
C TYR A 100 -1.50 9.58 -0.29
N ARG A 101 -2.24 10.54 0.24
CA ARG A 101 -3.17 10.31 1.35
C ARG A 101 -4.49 11.01 1.11
N VAL A 102 -5.56 10.49 1.71
CA VAL A 102 -6.85 11.17 1.84
C VAL A 102 -7.25 11.20 3.30
N SER A 103 -7.89 12.27 3.75
CA SER A 103 -8.49 12.30 5.07
C SER A 103 -9.76 11.45 5.11
N ILE A 104 -10.01 10.82 6.27
CA ILE A 104 -11.22 10.06 6.55
C ILE A 104 -11.96 10.77 7.68
N LYS A 105 -13.16 11.23 7.42
CA LYS A 105 -13.99 11.89 8.44
C LYS A 105 -15.45 11.44 8.29
N ASN A 106 -16.02 10.85 9.35
CA ASN A 106 -17.41 10.38 9.33
C ASN A 106 -17.74 9.51 8.10
N ASN A 107 -16.81 8.62 7.74
CA ASN A 107 -16.92 7.73 6.57
C ASN A 107 -16.97 8.46 5.21
N THR A 108 -16.54 9.71 5.15
CA THR A 108 -16.30 10.48 3.92
C THR A 108 -14.80 10.65 3.71
N TYR A 109 -14.41 10.87 2.47
CA TYR A 109 -13.00 10.99 2.07
C TYR A 109 -12.76 12.38 1.52
N GLY A 110 -11.63 12.99 1.91
CA GLY A 110 -11.17 14.25 1.33
C GLY A 110 -10.58 14.08 -0.06
N GLU A 111 -10.04 15.17 -0.60
CA GLU A 111 -9.28 15.12 -1.85
C GLU A 111 -7.92 14.46 -1.63
N PRO A 112 -7.41 13.69 -2.63
CA PRO A 112 -6.07 13.12 -2.58
C PRO A 112 -4.99 14.19 -2.48
N GLU A 113 -4.12 14.05 -1.49
CA GLU A 113 -2.94 14.88 -1.29
C GLU A 113 -1.68 14.09 -1.64
N ASN A 114 -0.89 14.54 -2.62
CA ASN A 114 0.43 13.97 -2.91
C ASN A 114 1.38 14.25 -1.74
N LEU A 115 2.17 13.27 -1.29
CA LEU A 115 3.08 13.43 -0.16
C LEU A 115 4.31 14.30 -0.47
N GLY A 116 4.45 14.74 -1.72
CA GLY A 116 5.48 15.69 -2.15
C GLY A 116 6.81 15.04 -2.52
N SER A 117 7.66 15.82 -3.20
CA SER A 117 8.94 15.37 -3.77
C SER A 117 10.03 15.00 -2.76
N THR A 118 9.83 15.26 -1.47
CA THR A 118 10.71 14.76 -0.41
C THR A 118 10.52 13.25 -0.21
N ILE A 119 9.28 12.78 -0.34
CA ILE A 119 8.89 11.37 -0.18
C ILE A 119 8.79 10.69 -1.54
N ASN A 120 8.15 11.31 -2.52
CA ASN A 120 7.96 10.76 -3.84
C ASN A 120 9.13 11.08 -4.78
N THR A 121 9.37 10.19 -5.75
CA THR A 121 10.50 10.24 -6.68
C THR A 121 10.02 10.24 -8.14
N LYS A 122 10.92 10.08 -9.10
CA LYS A 122 10.58 9.90 -10.51
C LYS A 122 10.24 8.45 -10.89
N GLY A 123 10.48 7.51 -10.01
CA GLY A 123 10.15 6.10 -10.20
C GLY A 123 8.84 5.72 -9.52
N ARG A 124 8.77 4.48 -9.09
CA ARG A 124 7.63 3.95 -8.35
C ARG A 124 7.86 4.10 -6.85
N ASP A 125 7.00 4.84 -6.17
CA ASP A 125 6.88 4.90 -4.73
C ASP A 125 5.55 4.23 -4.33
N THR A 126 5.61 3.10 -3.60
CA THR A 126 4.48 2.19 -3.48
C THR A 126 4.49 1.39 -2.17
N PHE A 127 3.46 0.56 -1.93
CA PHE A 127 3.32 -0.29 -0.74
C PHE A 127 3.50 0.46 0.58
N PRO A 128 2.74 1.55 0.84
CA PRO A 128 2.82 2.24 2.11
C PRO A 128 2.34 1.36 3.27
N PHE A 129 2.98 1.53 4.42
CA PHE A 129 2.55 0.99 5.71
C PHE A 129 2.84 2.03 6.80
N VAL A 130 1.88 2.31 7.69
CA VAL A 130 2.07 3.27 8.78
C VAL A 130 2.07 2.54 10.11
N THR A 131 3.14 2.75 10.88
CA THR A 131 3.29 2.18 12.22
C THR A 131 2.48 2.97 13.25
N SER A 132 2.30 2.39 14.46
CA SER A 132 1.57 3.04 15.55
C SER A 132 2.21 4.34 16.08
N ASN A 133 3.50 4.57 15.80
CA ASN A 133 4.22 5.81 16.15
C ASN A 133 4.42 6.76 14.96
N ASN A 134 3.56 6.65 13.92
CA ASN A 134 3.56 7.50 12.74
C ASN A 134 4.84 7.44 11.89
N ILE A 135 5.47 6.27 11.80
CA ILE A 135 6.50 6.01 10.80
C ILE A 135 5.81 5.46 9.54
N LEU A 136 5.94 6.16 8.42
CA LEU A 136 5.56 5.65 7.11
C LEU A 136 6.70 4.83 6.54
N ILE A 137 6.44 3.56 6.26
CA ILE A 137 7.34 2.64 5.55
C ILE A 137 6.79 2.48 4.14
N PHE A 138 7.64 2.44 3.14
CA PHE A 138 7.24 2.31 1.74
C PHE A 138 8.36 1.71 0.90
N SER A 139 8.06 1.31 -0.32
CA SER A 139 9.05 0.81 -1.28
C SER A 139 9.25 1.80 -2.42
N SER A 140 10.47 1.91 -2.91
CA SER A 140 10.85 2.79 -4.03
C SER A 140 11.92 2.14 -4.89
N ASP A 141 11.83 2.32 -6.22
CA ASP A 141 12.82 1.81 -7.18
C ASP A 141 13.74 2.90 -7.75
N TYR A 142 13.56 4.15 -7.35
CA TYR A 142 14.36 5.27 -7.87
C TYR A 142 15.40 5.78 -6.88
N ARG A 143 15.24 5.53 -5.58
CA ARG A 143 16.20 5.93 -4.55
C ARG A 143 17.43 5.04 -4.59
N LYS A 144 18.56 5.56 -4.13
CA LYS A 144 19.78 4.76 -3.98
C LYS A 144 19.54 3.66 -2.95
N GLY A 145 19.43 2.43 -3.41
CA GLY A 145 19.18 1.22 -2.63
C GLY A 145 20.18 0.12 -2.92
N LEU A 146 19.76 -1.12 -2.72
CA LEU A 146 20.56 -2.32 -2.94
C LEU A 146 20.05 -3.17 -4.12
N GLY A 147 18.74 -3.06 -4.42
CA GLY A 147 18.06 -3.83 -5.44
C GLY A 147 17.23 -2.97 -6.40
N GLY A 148 16.12 -3.50 -6.86
CA GLY A 148 15.11 -2.79 -7.62
C GLY A 148 14.19 -2.00 -6.69
N LEU A 149 13.10 -2.61 -6.20
CA LEU A 149 12.33 -2.04 -5.10
C LEU A 149 13.07 -2.26 -3.78
N ASP A 150 13.38 -1.18 -3.08
CA ASP A 150 13.94 -1.21 -1.74
C ASP A 150 12.99 -0.52 -0.74
N LEU A 151 13.06 -0.91 0.50
CA LEU A 151 12.26 -0.37 1.60
C LEU A 151 12.92 0.88 2.20
N TYR A 152 12.07 1.89 2.43
CA TYR A 152 12.43 3.17 3.05
C TYR A 152 11.44 3.53 4.15
N TYR A 153 11.82 4.45 5.01
CA TYR A 153 10.92 4.97 6.03
C TYR A 153 11.13 6.46 6.30
N VAL A 154 10.07 7.09 6.78
CA VAL A 154 10.04 8.49 7.17
C VAL A 154 9.18 8.68 8.40
N ASN A 155 9.63 9.50 9.35
CA ASN A 155 8.81 9.89 10.50
C ASN A 155 7.84 10.99 10.07
N LEU A 156 6.55 10.69 10.09
CA LEU A 156 5.51 11.66 9.71
C LEU A 156 5.34 12.80 10.71
N ASN A 157 5.85 12.65 11.95
CA ASN A 157 5.85 13.72 12.95
C ASN A 157 7.03 14.68 12.78
N ASP A 158 8.06 14.31 12.00
CA ASP A 158 9.20 15.17 11.72
C ASP A 158 8.90 16.09 10.53
N ASN A 159 8.97 17.39 10.74
CA ASN A 159 8.75 18.39 9.71
C ASN A 159 9.75 18.30 8.54
N SER A 160 10.96 17.81 8.79
CA SER A 160 11.97 17.63 7.73
C SER A 160 11.60 16.57 6.71
N LYS A 161 10.72 15.61 7.09
CA LYS A 161 10.34 14.45 6.27
C LYS A 161 11.55 13.73 5.69
N LYS A 162 12.64 13.66 6.45
CA LYS A 162 13.86 12.98 6.01
C LYS A 162 13.58 11.49 5.83
N VAL A 163 13.88 10.99 4.62
CA VAL A 163 13.72 9.59 4.26
C VAL A 163 15.00 8.83 4.57
N TYR A 164 14.83 7.67 5.20
CA TYR A 164 15.90 6.73 5.57
C TYR A 164 15.68 5.42 4.83
N THR A 165 16.76 4.68 4.61
CA THR A 165 16.73 3.35 4.02
C THR A 165 16.97 2.28 5.08
N PHE A 166 16.45 1.08 4.84
CA PHE A 166 16.81 -0.10 5.62
C PHE A 166 18.11 -0.70 5.08
N SER A 167 18.91 -1.26 5.99
CA SER A 167 20.08 -2.06 5.63
C SER A 167 19.71 -3.53 5.45
N LYS A 168 20.68 -4.34 5.03
CA LYS A 168 20.57 -5.81 5.10
C LYS A 168 20.28 -6.25 6.54
N PRO A 169 19.47 -7.28 6.76
CA PRO A 169 18.87 -8.17 5.75
C PRO A 169 17.48 -7.72 5.25
N ILE A 170 16.97 -6.58 5.69
CA ILE A 170 15.65 -6.08 5.27
C ILE A 170 15.67 -5.79 3.76
N ASN A 171 16.52 -4.87 3.31
CA ASN A 171 16.79 -4.70 1.89
C ASN A 171 17.86 -5.69 1.40
N SER A 172 17.73 -6.12 0.16
CA SER A 172 18.62 -7.06 -0.53
C SER A 172 19.01 -6.53 -1.91
N SER A 173 19.68 -7.34 -2.72
CA SER A 173 19.97 -7.02 -4.14
C SER A 173 18.80 -7.34 -5.07
N TYR A 174 17.64 -7.62 -4.55
CA TYR A 174 16.40 -7.96 -5.24
C TYR A 174 15.32 -6.96 -4.90
N ASP A 175 14.09 -7.18 -5.37
CA ASP A 175 12.95 -6.38 -4.94
C ASP A 175 12.54 -6.74 -3.51
N ASP A 176 12.41 -5.72 -2.65
CA ASP A 176 11.95 -5.84 -1.27
C ASP A 176 10.80 -4.86 -1.05
N PHE A 177 9.59 -5.37 -0.75
CA PHE A 177 8.39 -4.54 -0.70
C PHE A 177 7.31 -5.08 0.26
N GLY A 178 6.24 -4.30 0.44
CA GLY A 178 5.06 -4.74 1.17
C GLY A 178 5.31 -5.08 2.64
N LEU A 179 6.25 -4.36 3.29
CA LEU A 179 6.59 -4.61 4.68
C LEU A 179 5.43 -4.25 5.61
N ILE A 180 5.09 -5.18 6.51
CA ILE A 180 4.22 -4.96 7.65
C ILE A 180 4.98 -5.25 8.94
N TYR A 181 4.71 -4.47 9.99
CA TYR A 181 5.50 -4.52 11.21
C TYR A 181 4.64 -4.31 12.46
N LYS A 182 4.82 -5.17 13.45
CA LYS A 182 4.20 -5.01 14.77
C LYS A 182 5.23 -4.55 15.78
N GLN A 183 5.20 -3.26 16.10
CA GLN A 183 6.18 -2.61 16.95
C GLN A 183 6.28 -3.23 18.36
N SER A 184 5.16 -3.71 18.93
CA SER A 184 5.13 -4.23 20.31
C SER A 184 5.99 -5.47 20.55
N ASN A 185 6.36 -6.21 19.50
CA ASN A 185 7.20 -7.42 19.61
C ASN A 185 8.34 -7.47 18.59
N GLY A 186 8.56 -6.39 17.81
CA GLY A 186 9.62 -6.31 16.80
C GLY A 186 9.50 -7.33 15.68
N LYS A 187 8.29 -7.88 15.45
CA LYS A 187 8.02 -8.90 14.44
C LYS A 187 7.33 -8.29 13.23
N GLY A 188 7.75 -8.70 12.04
CA GLY A 188 7.14 -8.25 10.80
C GLY A 188 7.34 -9.26 9.67
N PHE A 189 6.74 -8.89 8.54
CA PHE A 189 6.85 -9.63 7.28
C PHE A 189 7.14 -8.64 6.16
N LEU A 190 7.85 -9.10 5.16
CA LEU A 190 8.05 -8.39 3.90
C LEU A 190 7.93 -9.36 2.74
N THR A 191 7.65 -8.85 1.56
CA THR A 191 7.70 -9.61 0.31
C THR A 191 9.03 -9.33 -0.38
N SER A 192 9.65 -10.37 -0.94
CA SER A 192 10.88 -10.22 -1.73
C SER A 192 10.98 -11.32 -2.78
N ASN A 193 11.54 -10.97 -3.95
CA ASN A 193 11.89 -11.95 -4.99
C ASN A 193 13.35 -12.41 -4.89
N ARG A 194 13.96 -12.29 -3.69
CA ARG A 194 15.30 -12.84 -3.41
C ARG A 194 15.31 -14.35 -3.61
N ILE A 195 16.34 -14.85 -4.30
CA ILE A 195 16.40 -16.27 -4.67
C ILE A 195 16.57 -17.13 -3.44
N GLN A 196 15.61 -18.05 -3.22
CA GLN A 196 15.75 -19.22 -2.39
C GLN A 196 15.54 -20.47 -3.27
N ASP A 197 16.37 -21.50 -3.09
CA ASP A 197 16.24 -22.81 -3.74
C ASP A 197 16.12 -22.80 -5.27
N ASN A 198 16.83 -21.85 -5.95
CA ASN A 198 16.82 -21.66 -7.41
C ASN A 198 15.46 -21.26 -8.01
N ALA A 199 14.50 -20.82 -7.20
CA ALA A 199 13.25 -20.23 -7.66
C ALA A 199 13.30 -18.69 -7.55
N SER A 200 12.87 -17.99 -8.60
CA SER A 200 12.68 -16.53 -8.61
C SER A 200 11.18 -16.25 -8.59
N SER A 201 10.60 -16.20 -7.39
CA SER A 201 9.20 -15.80 -7.17
C SER A 201 9.11 -14.88 -5.97
N ASP A 202 8.04 -14.10 -5.90
CA ASP A 202 7.77 -13.30 -4.72
C ASP A 202 7.40 -14.21 -3.55
N ASP A 203 8.21 -14.17 -2.48
CA ASP A 203 8.01 -14.92 -1.26
C ASP A 203 7.84 -13.99 -0.05
N ILE A 204 7.19 -14.49 1.00
CA ILE A 204 6.98 -13.75 2.24
C ILE A 204 8.05 -14.14 3.25
N TYR A 205 8.83 -13.17 3.70
CA TYR A 205 9.90 -13.31 4.68
C TYR A 205 9.47 -12.76 6.03
N GLU A 206 9.65 -13.55 7.08
CA GLU A 206 9.46 -13.11 8.46
C GLU A 206 10.77 -12.53 9.01
N PHE A 207 10.67 -11.44 9.77
CA PHE A 207 11.78 -10.88 10.54
C PHE A 207 11.37 -10.60 11.99
N THR A 208 12.36 -10.61 12.89
CA THR A 208 12.18 -10.35 14.33
C THR A 208 13.32 -9.49 14.86
N GLY A 209 13.12 -8.89 16.05
CA GLY A 209 14.17 -8.12 16.74
C GLY A 209 14.45 -6.77 16.12
N PHE A 210 13.52 -6.24 15.34
CA PHE A 210 13.64 -4.96 14.67
C PHE A 210 12.97 -3.84 15.46
N SER A 211 13.60 -2.64 15.49
CA SER A 211 13.01 -1.41 16.05
C SER A 211 13.36 -0.22 15.15
N ILE A 212 12.36 0.63 14.89
CA ILE A 212 12.50 1.91 14.20
C ILE A 212 12.18 3.02 15.18
#